data_52829fbadb73b8d069afd528a48fc141
#
_entry.id   52829fbadb73b8d069afd528a48fc141
#
_cell.length_a   1.000
_cell.length_b   1.000
_cell.length_c   1.000
_cell.angle_alpha   90.00
_cell.angle_beta   90.00
_cell.angle_gamma   90.00
#
_symmetry.space_group_name_H-M   'P 1'
#
loop_
_entity.id
_entity.type
_entity.pdbx_description
1 polymer ?
#
loop_
_entity_poly.entity_id
_entity_poly.type
_entity_poly.pdbx_seq_one_letter_code
_entity_poly.pdbx_strand_id
1 'polypeptide(L)'
;ETEGRIFVVIENINDYLQGPADKPLVDLIKAVKRSTHTLVADADTASWGPTWPLLGEVKAARRGLLLQPDASEGEILLKTALPRVQRSELPPGRGFFVARGKFVRVQLPWVLGEGA
;
A
#
# COMPACT_ATOMS: atom_id res chain seq x y z
N GLU A 1 -2.65 21.33 21.30
CA GLU A 1 -2.47 20.43 20.36
C GLU A 1 -3.71 19.65 20.06
N THR A 2 -3.75 19.10 18.93
CA THR A 2 -4.97 18.51 18.49
C THR A 2 -5.22 17.19 19.20
N GLU A 3 -6.45 16.96 19.51
CA GLU A 3 -6.82 15.72 20.11
C GLU A 3 -7.28 14.68 19.12
N GLY A 4 -7.53 15.09 17.88
CA GLY A 4 -8.00 14.14 16.87
C GLY A 4 -6.86 13.47 16.16
N ARG A 5 -7.19 12.39 15.46
CA ARG A 5 -6.26 11.72 14.58
C ARG A 5 -6.59 12.09 13.16
N ILE A 6 -5.56 12.26 12.35
CA ILE A 6 -5.70 12.55 10.94
C ILE A 6 -5.44 11.30 10.15
N PHE A 7 -6.27 11.04 9.17
CA PHE A 7 -6.12 9.93 8.25
C PHE A 7 -5.83 10.51 6.88
N VAL A 8 -4.66 10.25 6.36
CA VAL A 8 -4.22 10.79 5.07
C VAL A 8 -4.30 9.71 4.02
N VAL A 9 -4.95 9.99 2.89
CA VAL A 9 -5.05 9.05 1.79
C VAL A 9 -4.40 9.68 0.58
N ILE A 10 -3.47 8.96 -0.04
CA ILE A 10 -2.80 9.40 -1.26
C ILE A 10 -3.16 8.42 -2.36
N GLU A 11 -4.02 8.85 -3.27
CA GLU A 11 -4.41 8.01 -4.39
C GLU A 11 -3.36 8.05 -5.47
N ASN A 12 -3.00 6.88 -5.96
CA ASN A 12 -2.08 6.73 -7.07
C ASN A 12 -0.78 7.51 -6.85
N ILE A 13 -0.09 7.13 -5.79
CA ILE A 13 1.07 7.88 -5.32
C ILE A 13 2.16 8.04 -6.39
N ASN A 14 2.20 7.14 -7.37
CA ASN A 14 3.21 7.22 -8.40
C ASN A 14 3.03 8.44 -9.31
N ASP A 15 1.86 9.09 -9.31
CA ASP A 15 1.66 10.31 -10.07
C ASP A 15 2.53 11.47 -9.55
N TYR A 16 3.01 11.36 -8.33
CA TYR A 16 3.77 12.45 -7.70
C TYR A 16 5.27 12.22 -7.71
N LEU A 17 5.71 11.12 -8.29
CA LEU A 17 7.14 10.80 -8.31
C LEU A 17 7.90 11.81 -9.14
N GLN A 18 9.00 12.29 -8.58
CA GLN A 18 9.91 13.22 -9.25
C GLN A 18 9.26 14.52 -9.69
N GLY A 19 8.09 14.83 -9.15
CA GLY A 19 7.40 16.08 -9.41
C GLY A 19 7.51 17.04 -8.24
N PRO A 20 6.81 18.17 -8.31
CA PRO A 20 6.90 19.17 -7.23
C PRO A 20 6.38 18.68 -5.89
N ALA A 21 5.49 17.68 -5.88
CA ALA A 21 4.94 17.17 -4.64
C ALA A 21 5.78 16.06 -4.01
N ASP A 22 6.79 15.54 -4.72
CA ASP A 22 7.55 14.38 -4.23
C ASP A 22 8.18 14.66 -2.88
N LYS A 23 9.00 15.69 -2.78
CA LYS A 23 9.71 15.99 -1.55
C LYS A 23 8.76 16.37 -0.40
N PRO A 24 7.75 17.22 -0.62
CA PRO A 24 6.79 17.48 0.45
C PRO A 24 6.07 16.22 0.93
N LEU A 25 5.77 15.27 0.04
CA LEU A 25 5.13 14.03 0.45
C LEU A 25 6.06 13.15 1.25
N VAL A 26 7.34 13.08 0.88
CA VAL A 26 8.33 12.35 1.68
C VAL A 26 8.37 12.92 3.09
N ASP A 27 8.40 14.23 3.22
CA ASP A 27 8.45 14.88 4.52
C ASP A 27 7.17 14.61 5.32
N LEU A 28 6.02 14.61 4.64
CA LEU A 28 4.75 14.31 5.28
C LEU A 28 4.73 12.88 5.82
N ILE A 29 5.18 11.92 5.02
CA ILE A 29 5.20 10.53 5.44
C ILE A 29 6.10 10.35 6.65
N LYS A 30 7.26 10.97 6.65
CA LYS A 30 8.15 10.90 7.80
C LYS A 30 7.52 11.49 9.04
N ALA A 31 6.78 12.59 8.88
CA ALA A 31 6.08 13.20 10.01
C ALA A 31 4.98 12.30 10.54
N VAL A 32 4.22 11.66 9.65
CA VAL A 32 3.16 10.74 10.05
C VAL A 32 3.74 9.55 10.81
N LYS A 33 4.88 9.04 10.38
CA LYS A 33 5.52 7.91 11.07
C LYS A 33 5.88 8.22 12.52
N ARG A 34 6.12 9.48 12.83
CA ARG A 34 6.46 9.91 14.19
C ARG A 34 5.24 10.34 14.99
N SER A 35 4.06 10.12 14.47
CA SER A 35 2.83 10.60 15.08
C SER A 35 1.88 9.44 15.32
N THR A 36 0.68 9.75 15.82
CA THR A 36 -0.40 8.78 15.95
C THR A 36 -1.34 8.81 14.75
N HIS A 37 -1.02 9.60 13.74
CA HIS A 37 -1.84 9.69 12.54
C HIS A 37 -1.57 8.51 11.62
N THR A 38 -2.46 8.30 10.67
CA THR A 38 -2.37 7.19 9.73
C THR A 38 -2.31 7.70 8.30
N LEU A 39 -1.49 7.05 7.49
CA LEU A 39 -1.39 7.38 6.07
C LEU A 39 -1.53 6.10 5.26
N VAL A 40 -2.33 6.18 4.21
CA VAL A 40 -2.51 5.08 3.27
C VAL A 40 -2.23 5.61 1.87
N ALA A 41 -1.48 4.86 1.09
CA ALA A 41 -1.18 5.21 -0.29
C ALA A 41 -1.43 4.00 -1.16
N ASP A 42 -1.90 4.23 -2.38
CA ASP A 42 -2.11 3.13 -3.31
C ASP A 42 -1.41 3.38 -4.63
N ALA A 43 -1.22 2.31 -5.37
CA ALA A 43 -0.72 2.33 -6.74
C ALA A 43 -0.74 0.91 -7.26
N ASP A 44 -0.58 0.74 -8.57
CA ASP A 44 -0.39 -0.58 -9.15
C ASP A 44 0.88 -1.22 -8.62
N THR A 45 0.87 -2.53 -8.44
CA THR A 45 2.03 -3.23 -7.91
C THR A 45 3.28 -3.00 -8.75
N ALA A 46 3.13 -2.88 -10.06
CA ALA A 46 4.27 -2.61 -10.93
C ALA A 46 4.93 -1.27 -10.62
N SER A 47 4.18 -0.31 -10.13
CA SER A 47 4.71 1.01 -9.80
C SER A 47 5.58 1.01 -8.55
N TRP A 48 5.47 0.01 -7.71
CA TRP A 48 6.18 -0.05 -6.45
C TRP A 48 7.59 -0.65 -6.56
N GLY A 49 7.93 -1.18 -7.72
CA GLY A 49 9.23 -1.81 -7.91
C GLY A 49 10.42 -0.86 -7.78
N PRO A 50 10.38 0.33 -8.41
CA PRO A 50 11.52 1.24 -8.32
C PRO A 50 11.78 1.71 -6.90
N THR A 51 13.03 2.08 -6.65
CA THR A 51 13.46 2.47 -5.31
C THR A 51 13.50 3.99 -5.18
N TRP A 52 12.44 4.66 -5.62
CA TRP A 52 12.33 6.10 -5.43
C TRP A 52 12.13 6.40 -3.94
N PRO A 53 12.68 7.50 -3.42
CA PRO A 53 12.56 7.80 -1.99
C PRO A 53 11.12 7.82 -1.50
N LEU A 54 10.20 8.38 -2.27
CA LEU A 54 8.80 8.45 -1.85
C LEU A 54 8.21 7.05 -1.65
N LEU A 55 8.42 6.16 -2.61
CA LEU A 55 7.91 4.80 -2.50
C LEU A 55 8.61 4.04 -1.39
N GLY A 56 9.90 4.27 -1.21
CA GLY A 56 10.67 3.63 -0.15
C GLY A 56 10.14 3.97 1.22
N GLU A 57 9.73 5.21 1.43
CA GLU A 57 9.17 5.61 2.72
C GLU A 57 7.88 4.87 3.03
N VAL A 58 7.02 4.68 2.02
CA VAL A 58 5.77 3.96 2.22
C VAL A 58 6.04 2.47 2.44
N LYS A 59 6.90 1.87 1.61
CA LYS A 59 7.16 0.43 1.72
C LYS A 59 7.88 0.07 3.02
N ALA A 60 8.56 1.00 3.62
CA ALA A 60 9.30 0.71 4.85
C ALA A 60 8.40 0.28 5.99
N ALA A 61 7.12 0.59 5.94
CA ALA A 61 6.18 0.12 6.96
C ALA A 61 5.95 -1.39 6.88
N ARG A 62 6.22 -2.01 5.74
CA ARG A 62 6.03 -3.45 5.49
C ARG A 62 4.63 -3.90 5.86
N ARG A 63 3.67 -3.04 5.59
CA ARG A 63 2.26 -3.31 5.89
C ARG A 63 1.45 -2.86 4.69
N GLY A 64 0.57 -3.70 4.23
CA GLY A 64 -0.24 -3.33 3.10
C GLY A 64 -1.19 -4.41 2.66
N LEU A 65 -2.03 -4.05 1.73
CA LEU A 65 -3.02 -4.94 1.14
C LEU A 65 -2.61 -5.16 -0.31
N LEU A 66 -2.38 -6.41 -0.67
CA LEU A 66 -2.02 -6.80 -2.04
C LEU A 66 -3.19 -7.54 -2.64
N LEU A 67 -3.80 -6.94 -3.66
CA LEU A 67 -4.93 -7.56 -4.34
C LEU A 67 -4.44 -8.30 -5.58
N GLN A 68 -4.84 -9.55 -5.69
CA GLN A 68 -4.46 -10.43 -6.79
C GLN A 68 -2.95 -10.42 -7.07
N PRO A 69 -2.10 -10.53 -6.04
CA PRO A 69 -0.66 -10.49 -6.27
C PRO A 69 -0.16 -11.78 -6.87
N ASP A 70 0.98 -11.70 -7.57
CA ASP A 70 1.69 -12.93 -7.87
C ASP A 70 2.59 -13.28 -6.68
N ALA A 71 3.20 -14.47 -6.74
CA ALA A 71 3.89 -15.01 -5.57
C ALA A 71 5.09 -14.17 -5.13
N SER A 72 5.71 -13.45 -6.05
CA SER A 72 6.92 -12.70 -5.74
C SER A 72 6.65 -11.32 -5.14
N GLU A 73 5.43 -10.80 -5.31
CA GLU A 73 5.17 -9.41 -4.94
C GLU A 73 5.21 -9.18 -3.43
N GLY A 74 4.80 -10.16 -2.65
CA GLY A 74 4.89 -10.01 -1.20
C GLY A 74 6.32 -9.85 -0.73
N GLU A 75 7.23 -10.65 -1.29
CA GLU A 75 8.64 -10.58 -0.91
C GLU A 75 9.26 -9.28 -1.38
N ILE A 76 8.98 -8.88 -2.61
CA ILE A 76 9.58 -7.68 -3.19
C ILE A 76 9.06 -6.42 -2.53
N LEU A 77 7.76 -6.34 -2.31
CA LEU A 77 7.13 -5.10 -1.88
C LEU A 77 7.07 -4.97 -0.37
N LEU A 78 6.82 -6.06 0.34
CA LEU A 78 6.57 -6.00 1.78
C LEU A 78 7.46 -6.94 2.57
N LYS A 79 8.48 -7.50 1.94
CA LYS A 79 9.43 -8.39 2.59
C LYS A 79 8.75 -9.56 3.28
N THR A 80 7.69 -10.08 2.68
CA THR A 80 6.90 -11.16 3.26
C THR A 80 6.59 -12.18 2.17
N ALA A 81 6.97 -13.43 2.40
CA ALA A 81 6.69 -14.49 1.44
C ALA A 81 5.21 -14.80 1.46
N LEU A 82 4.61 -14.90 0.28
CA LEU A 82 3.22 -15.26 0.12
C LEU A 82 3.12 -16.66 -0.46
N PRO A 83 1.99 -17.36 -0.20
CA PRO A 83 1.83 -18.68 -0.77
C PRO A 83 1.65 -18.59 -2.29
N ARG A 84 2.02 -19.66 -2.99
CA ARG A 84 1.72 -19.75 -4.40
C ARG A 84 0.25 -20.07 -4.56
N VAL A 85 -0.46 -19.22 -5.27
CA VAL A 85 -1.85 -19.45 -5.58
C VAL A 85 -2.04 -19.25 -7.07
N GLN A 86 -2.99 -19.94 -7.64
CA GLN A 86 -3.33 -19.73 -9.04
C GLN A 86 -4.19 -18.49 -9.15
N ARG A 87 -4.08 -17.83 -10.30
CA ARG A 87 -4.83 -16.61 -10.48
C ARG A 87 -6.34 -16.84 -10.36
N SER A 88 -6.81 -18.05 -10.73
CA SER A 88 -8.21 -18.38 -10.58
C SER A 88 -8.68 -18.40 -9.13
N GLU A 89 -7.75 -18.52 -8.19
CA GLU A 89 -8.07 -18.50 -6.77
C GLU A 89 -8.14 -17.10 -6.20
N LEU A 90 -7.81 -16.09 -7.01
CA LEU A 90 -7.79 -14.71 -6.58
C LEU A 90 -8.71 -13.87 -7.47
N PRO A 91 -10.04 -14.02 -7.31
CA PRO A 91 -10.96 -13.17 -8.06
C PRO A 91 -10.80 -11.71 -7.61
N PRO A 92 -11.42 -10.78 -8.34
CA PRO A 92 -11.32 -9.36 -7.96
C PRO A 92 -11.68 -9.15 -6.50
N GLY A 93 -10.88 -8.34 -5.83
CA GLY A 93 -11.08 -8.03 -4.42
C GLY A 93 -10.43 -9.02 -3.47
N ARG A 94 -9.89 -10.13 -3.97
CA ARG A 94 -9.22 -11.10 -3.11
C ARG A 94 -7.72 -10.87 -3.12
N GLY A 95 -7.10 -11.02 -1.97
CA GLY A 95 -5.68 -10.83 -1.85
C GLY A 95 -5.22 -11.13 -0.44
N PHE A 96 -4.13 -10.48 -0.05
CA PHE A 96 -3.53 -10.71 1.24
C PHE A 96 -3.28 -9.39 1.94
N PHE A 97 -3.65 -9.33 3.22
CA PHE A 97 -3.22 -8.26 4.08
C PHE A 97 -1.94 -8.69 4.77
N VAL A 98 -0.90 -7.87 4.66
CA VAL A 98 0.43 -8.19 5.16
C VAL A 98 0.80 -7.22 6.27
N ALA A 99 1.30 -7.74 7.37
CA ALA A 99 1.81 -6.93 8.46
C ALA A 99 2.80 -7.75 9.26
N ARG A 100 3.92 -7.16 9.62
CA ARG A 100 4.92 -7.77 10.51
C ARG A 100 5.41 -9.12 10.02
N GLY A 101 5.60 -9.25 8.70
CA GLY A 101 6.09 -10.48 8.12
C GLY A 101 5.09 -11.61 8.05
N LYS A 102 3.83 -11.33 8.36
CA LYS A 102 2.75 -12.31 8.31
C LYS A 102 1.68 -11.84 7.35
N PHE A 103 0.85 -12.79 6.91
CA PHE A 103 -0.21 -12.44 5.98
C PHE A 103 -1.51 -13.12 6.37
N VAL A 104 -2.62 -12.52 5.93
CA VAL A 104 -3.95 -13.08 6.09
C VAL A 104 -4.64 -12.94 4.73
N ARG A 105 -5.30 -14.00 4.28
CA ARG A 105 -6.07 -13.92 3.05
C ARG A 105 -7.34 -13.12 3.33
N VAL A 106 -7.66 -12.18 2.43
CA VAL A 106 -8.80 -11.29 2.62
C VAL A 106 -9.61 -11.22 1.34
N GLN A 107 -10.86 -10.85 1.48
CA GLN A 107 -11.76 -10.59 0.37
C GLN A 107 -12.46 -9.27 0.64
N LEU A 108 -12.22 -8.29 -0.24
CA LEU A 108 -12.92 -7.02 -0.13
C LEU A 108 -14.32 -7.18 -0.67
N PRO A 109 -15.31 -6.52 -0.07
CA PRO A 109 -16.67 -6.58 -0.59
C PRO A 109 -16.74 -5.97 -1.97
N TRP A 110 -17.54 -6.58 -2.83
CA TRP A 110 -17.81 -6.02 -4.15
C TRP A 110 -19.04 -5.13 -4.03
N VAL A 111 -18.86 -3.85 -4.30
CA VAL A 111 -19.95 -2.90 -4.20
C VAL A 111 -20.33 -2.44 -5.59
N LEU A 112 -21.57 -2.71 -5.97
CA LEU A 112 -22.10 -2.26 -7.25
C LEU A 112 -22.92 -1.00 -6.99
N GLY A 113 -22.26 0.08 -6.71
CA GLY A 113 -22.93 1.32 -6.50
C GLY A 113 -23.17 2.01 -7.83
N GLU A 114 -24.04 2.97 -7.83
CA GLU A 114 -24.24 3.74 -9.00
C GLU A 114 -23.03 4.55 -9.33
N GLY A 115 -22.22 4.79 -8.44
CA GLY A 115 -20.98 5.44 -8.72
C GLY A 115 -19.92 4.48 -9.20
N ALA A 116 -20.26 3.25 -9.20
CA ALA A 116 -19.28 2.23 -9.56
C ALA A 116 -19.29 2.05 -11.05
#